data_757630e0a5ec9e62a531df8e6225c1b1
#
_entry.id   757630e0a5ec9e62a531df8e6225c1b1
#
_cell.length_a   1.000
_cell.length_b   1.000
_cell.length_c   1.000
_cell.angle_alpha   90.00
_cell.angle_beta   90.00
_cell.angle_gamma   90.00
#
_symmetry.space_group_name_H-M   'P 1'
#
loop_
_entity.id
_entity.type
_entity.pdbx_description
1 polymer ?
#
loop_
_entity_poly.entity_id
_entity_poly.type
_entity_poly.pdbx_seq_one_letter_code
_entity_poly.pdbx_strand_id
1 'polypeptide(L)'
;RIEMYSWIPANGTHVDSIVKMAQSHFQTEIDTIFTPDPIAYARNITLAIINQFYLPTTSLVAVAIDDNNKIVAYTWASSTEKAPWSDDCMVVIRMAHVDLSLSAKHRIKLVQDMFPLWENFAKVANVPIICSTTMRKDQNGFLKLHERNGYDVRGSYAYKKISA
;
A
#
# COMPACT_ATOMS: atom_id res chain seq x y z
N ARG A 1 7.36 1.34 -27.00
CA ARG A 1 6.90 0.13 -26.33
C ARG A 1 6.46 0.46 -24.92
N ILE A 2 5.23 0.11 -24.59
CA ILE A 2 4.74 0.21 -23.20
C ILE A 2 5.31 -0.96 -22.44
N GLU A 3 6.10 -0.66 -21.40
CA GLU A 3 6.61 -1.68 -20.51
C GLU A 3 5.45 -2.32 -19.76
N MET A 4 5.36 -3.65 -19.83
CA MET A 4 4.31 -4.39 -19.13
C MET A 4 4.84 -4.86 -17.78
N TYR A 5 4.08 -4.54 -16.73
CA TYR A 5 4.36 -5.00 -15.39
C TYR A 5 3.43 -6.16 -15.02
N SER A 6 3.97 -7.13 -14.31
CA SER A 6 3.20 -8.27 -13.78
C SER A 6 3.04 -8.14 -12.28
N TRP A 7 1.80 -8.22 -11.81
CA TRP A 7 1.50 -8.24 -10.39
C TRP A 7 1.38 -9.67 -9.90
N ILE A 8 2.10 -10.00 -8.84
CA ILE A 8 2.12 -11.34 -8.23
C ILE A 8 2.00 -11.21 -6.70
N PRO A 9 1.48 -12.23 -6.02
CA PRO A 9 1.54 -12.28 -4.56
C PRO A 9 3.00 -12.23 -4.08
N ALA A 10 3.26 -11.41 -3.07
CA ALA A 10 4.58 -11.35 -2.46
C ALA A 10 4.90 -12.62 -1.68
N ASN A 11 6.19 -12.95 -1.62
CA ASN A 11 6.73 -14.01 -0.77
C ASN A 11 7.96 -13.52 0.01
N GLY A 12 8.55 -14.39 0.82
CA GLY A 12 9.68 -14.01 1.67
C GLY A 12 10.90 -13.48 0.92
N THR A 13 11.11 -13.88 -0.34
CA THR A 13 12.24 -13.39 -1.14
C THR A 13 12.10 -11.92 -1.57
N HIS A 14 10.90 -11.36 -1.47
CA HIS A 14 10.61 -9.98 -1.85
C HIS A 14 10.79 -8.97 -0.71
N VAL A 15 10.92 -9.43 0.54
CA VAL A 15 10.90 -8.56 1.73
C VAL A 15 11.96 -7.48 1.68
N ASP A 16 13.21 -7.82 1.35
CA ASP A 16 14.31 -6.85 1.31
C ASP A 16 14.06 -5.73 0.28
N SER A 17 13.58 -6.07 -0.89
CA SER A 17 13.27 -5.10 -1.94
C SER A 17 12.09 -4.20 -1.54
N ILE A 18 11.08 -4.75 -0.89
CA ILE A 18 9.95 -3.98 -0.36
C ILE A 18 10.44 -2.97 0.69
N VAL A 19 11.26 -3.41 1.63
CA VAL A 19 11.79 -2.55 2.70
C VAL A 19 12.65 -1.42 2.13
N LYS A 20 13.52 -1.71 1.18
CA LYS A 20 14.34 -0.69 0.51
C LYS A 20 13.50 0.35 -0.22
N MET A 21 12.46 -0.09 -0.92
CA MET A 21 11.53 0.82 -1.60
C MET A 21 10.78 1.70 -0.60
N ALA A 22 10.29 1.11 0.49
CA ALA A 22 9.59 1.82 1.55
C ALA A 22 10.46 2.92 2.17
N GLN A 23 11.73 2.66 2.41
CA GLN A 23 12.66 3.64 2.98
C GLN A 23 12.75 4.92 2.15
N SER A 24 12.76 4.80 0.82
CA SER A 24 12.76 5.96 -0.08
C SER A 24 11.50 6.81 0.09
N HIS A 25 10.36 6.19 0.33
CA HIS A 25 9.09 6.88 0.56
C HIS A 25 8.99 7.47 1.97
N PHE A 26 9.52 6.79 2.97
CA PHE A 26 9.41 7.23 4.38
C PHE A 26 10.08 8.57 4.63
N GLN A 27 11.09 8.92 3.86
CA GLN A 27 11.73 10.24 3.93
C GLN A 27 10.76 11.39 3.64
N THR A 28 9.72 11.15 2.84
CA THR A 28 8.71 12.17 2.48
C THR A 28 7.37 11.97 3.17
N GLU A 29 7.08 10.76 3.64
CA GLU A 29 5.79 10.43 4.25
C GLU A 29 5.76 10.63 5.75
N ILE A 30 6.82 10.22 6.45
CA ILE A 30 6.84 10.25 7.91
C ILE A 30 7.95 11.10 8.50
N ASP A 31 8.92 11.47 7.71
CA ASP A 31 10.08 12.35 7.95
C ASP A 31 10.37 12.69 9.44
N THR A 32 9.67 13.68 10.01
CA THR A 32 9.84 14.17 11.38
C THR A 32 8.81 13.65 12.37
N ILE A 33 7.80 12.88 11.91
CA ILE A 33 6.70 12.40 12.76
C ILE A 33 7.08 11.09 13.46
N PHE A 34 7.52 10.11 12.68
CA PHE A 34 7.92 8.80 13.17
C PHE A 34 9.41 8.56 12.91
N THR A 35 10.01 7.70 13.71
CA THR A 35 11.37 7.21 13.46
C THR A 35 11.29 5.92 12.64
N PRO A 36 11.76 5.91 11.38
CA PRO A 36 11.76 4.70 10.57
C PRO A 36 12.62 3.59 11.21
N ASP A 37 12.06 2.39 11.23
CA ASP A 37 12.75 1.19 11.71
C ASP A 37 12.63 0.09 10.64
N PRO A 38 13.69 -0.11 9.82
CA PRO A 38 13.66 -1.11 8.74
C PRO A 38 13.45 -2.53 9.23
N ILE A 39 13.98 -2.86 10.41
CA ILE A 39 13.83 -4.21 10.99
C ILE A 39 12.39 -4.45 11.41
N ALA A 40 11.78 -3.48 12.08
CA ALA A 40 10.36 -3.55 12.46
C ALA A 40 9.45 -3.63 11.22
N TYR A 41 9.76 -2.86 10.19
CA TYR A 41 8.99 -2.90 8.95
C TYR A 41 9.12 -4.25 8.23
N ALA A 42 10.33 -4.79 8.15
CA ALA A 42 10.56 -6.12 7.58
C ALA A 42 9.76 -7.21 8.32
N ARG A 43 9.75 -7.15 9.64
CA ARG A 43 8.93 -8.04 10.47
C ARG A 43 7.44 -7.92 10.14
N ASN A 44 6.92 -6.71 10.05
CA ASN A 44 5.49 -6.46 9.78
C ASN A 44 5.09 -6.95 8.38
N ILE A 45 5.91 -6.70 7.37
CA ILE A 45 5.68 -7.21 6.00
C ILE A 45 5.76 -8.74 5.96
N THR A 46 6.71 -9.33 6.65
CA THR A 46 6.85 -10.79 6.73
C THR A 46 5.61 -11.43 7.35
N LEU A 47 5.11 -10.86 8.44
CA LEU A 47 3.86 -11.34 9.07
C LEU A 47 2.66 -11.19 8.13
N ALA A 48 2.58 -10.09 7.39
CA ALA A 48 1.50 -9.89 6.41
C ALA A 48 1.55 -10.92 5.28
N ILE A 49 2.75 -11.27 4.80
CA ILE A 49 2.95 -12.31 3.78
C ILE A 49 2.56 -13.69 4.33
N ILE A 50 2.94 -14.00 5.56
CA ILE A 50 2.54 -15.26 6.24
C ILE A 50 1.02 -15.33 6.34
N ASN A 51 0.39 -14.24 6.79
CA ASN A 51 -1.07 -14.18 6.90
C ASN A 51 -1.75 -14.34 5.55
N GLN A 52 -1.20 -13.75 4.49
CA GLN A 52 -1.73 -13.92 3.13
C GLN A 52 -1.71 -15.38 2.69
N PHE A 53 -0.66 -16.12 3.04
CA PHE A 53 -0.52 -17.53 2.69
C PHE A 53 -1.54 -18.40 3.41
N TYR A 54 -1.69 -18.24 4.72
CA TYR A 54 -2.56 -19.09 5.54
C TYR A 54 -4.01 -18.60 5.63
N LEU A 55 -4.23 -17.27 5.54
CA LEU A 55 -5.53 -16.63 5.67
C LEU A 55 -5.69 -15.57 4.57
N PRO A 56 -5.85 -15.99 3.31
CA PRO A 56 -5.77 -15.10 2.15
C PRO A 56 -6.87 -14.04 2.08
N THR A 57 -7.93 -14.16 2.87
CA THR A 57 -8.97 -13.14 2.97
C THR A 57 -8.67 -12.04 3.98
N THR A 58 -7.57 -12.15 4.75
CA THR A 58 -7.21 -11.18 5.80
C THR A 58 -6.08 -10.25 5.43
N SER A 59 -5.25 -10.63 4.48
CA SER A 59 -4.04 -9.89 4.13
C SER A 59 -3.76 -9.98 2.63
N LEU A 60 -3.39 -8.87 2.04
CA LEU A 60 -2.91 -8.77 0.67
C LEU A 60 -1.53 -8.10 0.68
N VAL A 61 -0.54 -8.77 0.15
CA VAL A 61 0.75 -8.18 -0.20
C VAL A 61 1.06 -8.59 -1.62
N ALA A 62 1.09 -7.62 -2.54
CA ALA A 62 1.36 -7.87 -3.95
C ALA A 62 2.54 -7.01 -4.41
N VAL A 63 3.34 -7.56 -5.30
CA VAL A 63 4.46 -6.85 -5.93
C VAL A 63 4.28 -6.80 -7.43
N ALA A 64 4.67 -5.69 -8.04
CA ALA A 64 4.79 -5.57 -9.49
C ALA A 64 6.25 -5.80 -9.88
N ILE A 65 6.44 -6.63 -10.88
CA ILE A 65 7.77 -6.93 -11.42
C ILE A 65 7.85 -6.51 -12.89
N ASP A 66 9.02 -6.07 -13.30
CA ASP A 66 9.32 -5.76 -14.70
C ASP A 66 9.80 -6.98 -15.48
N ASP A 67 10.16 -6.78 -16.76
CA ASP A 67 10.67 -7.84 -17.63
C ASP A 67 11.99 -8.47 -17.14
N ASN A 68 12.72 -7.78 -16.29
CA ASN A 68 13.97 -8.26 -15.67
C ASN A 68 13.73 -8.89 -14.29
N ASN A 69 12.47 -9.15 -13.93
CA ASN A 69 12.08 -9.69 -12.64
C ASN A 69 12.44 -8.79 -11.45
N LYS A 70 12.60 -7.48 -11.70
CA LYS A 70 12.86 -6.48 -10.66
C LYS A 70 11.53 -5.98 -10.09
N ILE A 71 11.45 -5.84 -8.78
CA ILE A 71 10.30 -5.24 -8.13
C ILE A 71 10.30 -3.72 -8.39
N VAL A 72 9.19 -3.22 -8.93
CA VAL A 72 9.00 -1.81 -9.27
C VAL A 72 7.88 -1.14 -8.46
N ALA A 73 7.05 -1.92 -7.79
CA ALA A 73 6.00 -1.42 -6.90
C ALA A 73 5.55 -2.53 -5.96
N TYR A 74 4.90 -2.15 -4.88
CA TYR A 74 4.18 -3.09 -4.02
C TYR A 74 3.00 -2.40 -3.35
N THR A 75 2.05 -3.19 -2.91
CA THR A 75 0.96 -2.73 -2.06
C THR A 75 0.68 -3.73 -0.95
N TRP A 76 0.26 -3.22 0.20
CA TRP A 76 -0.10 -4.00 1.36
C TRP A 76 -1.44 -3.52 1.88
N ALA A 77 -2.39 -4.45 2.08
CA ALA A 77 -3.72 -4.18 2.59
C ALA A 77 -4.13 -5.26 3.61
N SER A 78 -5.03 -4.89 4.51
CA SER A 78 -5.65 -5.80 5.46
C SER A 78 -7.17 -5.61 5.47
N SER A 79 -7.94 -6.65 5.86
CA SER A 79 -9.40 -6.65 5.74
C SER A 79 -10.13 -6.76 7.08
N THR A 80 -9.43 -6.67 8.20
CA THR A 80 -9.98 -6.99 9.53
C THR A 80 -10.35 -5.79 10.37
N GLU A 81 -10.18 -4.57 9.88
CA GLU A 81 -10.49 -3.37 10.65
C GLU A 81 -11.96 -2.99 10.58
N LYS A 82 -12.47 -2.48 11.69
CA LYS A 82 -13.82 -1.93 11.83
C LYS A 82 -13.75 -0.49 12.33
N ALA A 83 -14.67 0.33 11.86
CA ALA A 83 -14.89 1.64 12.47
C ALA A 83 -15.66 1.49 13.81
N PRO A 84 -15.44 2.39 14.79
CA PRO A 84 -16.11 2.27 16.10
C PRO A 84 -17.63 2.40 16.03
N TRP A 85 -18.16 2.99 14.97
CA TRP A 85 -19.59 3.24 14.78
C TRP A 85 -20.30 2.19 13.93
N SER A 86 -19.63 1.12 13.51
CA SER A 86 -20.21 0.12 12.62
C SER A 86 -19.56 -1.24 12.82
N ASP A 87 -20.32 -2.30 12.56
CA ASP A 87 -19.78 -3.67 12.46
C ASP A 87 -19.25 -4.01 11.07
N ASP A 88 -19.39 -3.11 10.10
CA ASP A 88 -18.80 -3.32 8.79
C ASP A 88 -17.28 -3.38 8.86
N CYS A 89 -16.70 -4.39 8.26
CA CYS A 89 -15.25 -4.47 8.08
C CYS A 89 -14.81 -3.58 6.92
N MET A 90 -13.58 -3.11 7.00
CA MET A 90 -12.92 -2.34 5.96
C MET A 90 -11.67 -3.07 5.47
N VAL A 91 -11.42 -3.03 4.18
CA VAL A 91 -10.08 -3.19 3.65
C VAL A 91 -9.35 -1.87 3.88
N VAL A 92 -8.25 -1.91 4.60
CA VAL A 92 -7.39 -0.75 4.84
C VAL A 92 -6.12 -0.90 4.02
N ILE A 93 -5.85 0.09 3.18
CA ILE A 93 -4.60 0.13 2.41
C ILE A 93 -3.50 0.62 3.34
N ARG A 94 -2.59 -0.29 3.69
CA ARG A 94 -1.47 0.00 4.60
C ARG A 94 -0.36 0.75 3.88
N MET A 95 0.03 0.27 2.70
CA MET A 95 1.11 0.83 1.89
C MET A 95 0.81 0.70 0.41
N ALA A 96 1.25 1.70 -0.35
CA ALA A 96 1.20 1.74 -1.80
C ALA A 96 2.43 2.53 -2.28
N HIS A 97 3.50 1.84 -2.61
CA HIS A 97 4.77 2.44 -2.99
C HIS A 97 5.20 1.99 -4.37
N VAL A 98 5.87 2.89 -5.08
CA VAL A 98 6.43 2.65 -6.41
C VAL A 98 7.91 3.04 -6.43
N ASP A 99 8.66 2.48 -7.35
CA ASP A 99 10.05 2.88 -7.59
C ASP A 99 10.08 4.33 -8.07
N LEU A 100 10.64 5.22 -7.24
CA LEU A 100 10.69 6.66 -7.52
C LEU A 100 11.65 7.02 -8.66
N SER A 101 12.51 6.11 -9.11
CA SER A 101 13.36 6.31 -10.27
C SER A 101 12.63 6.21 -11.62
N LEU A 102 11.42 5.65 -11.61
CA LEU A 102 10.59 5.55 -12.80
C LEU A 102 10.01 6.91 -13.20
N SER A 103 9.69 7.05 -14.50
CA SER A 103 8.98 8.24 -14.99
C SER A 103 7.60 8.39 -14.31
N ALA A 104 7.09 9.62 -14.28
CA ALA A 104 5.76 9.89 -13.72
C ALA A 104 4.66 9.03 -14.38
N LYS A 105 4.74 8.82 -15.68
CA LYS A 105 3.79 7.99 -16.43
C LYS A 105 3.76 6.55 -15.91
N HIS A 106 4.93 5.95 -15.70
CA HIS A 106 5.05 4.58 -15.19
C HIS A 106 4.59 4.48 -13.73
N ARG A 107 4.94 5.46 -12.91
CA ARG A 107 4.50 5.50 -11.52
C ARG A 107 2.97 5.59 -11.39
N ILE A 108 2.36 6.45 -12.19
CA ILE A 108 0.89 6.59 -12.22
C ILE A 108 0.24 5.28 -12.68
N LYS A 109 0.76 4.64 -13.72
CA LYS A 109 0.27 3.35 -14.22
C LYS A 109 0.29 2.28 -13.12
N LEU A 110 1.39 2.20 -12.38
CA LEU A 110 1.53 1.23 -11.28
C LEU A 110 0.53 1.48 -10.15
N VAL A 111 0.33 2.74 -9.77
CA VAL A 111 -0.69 3.09 -8.77
C VAL A 111 -2.10 2.77 -9.27
N GLN A 112 -2.40 3.08 -10.52
CA GLN A 112 -3.69 2.74 -11.14
C GLN A 112 -3.96 1.24 -11.12
N ASP A 113 -2.95 0.41 -11.31
CA ASP A 113 -3.07 -1.05 -11.25
C ASP A 113 -3.46 -1.55 -9.86
N MET A 114 -3.14 -0.81 -8.81
CA MET A 114 -3.45 -1.20 -7.43
C MET A 114 -4.95 -1.15 -7.12
N PHE A 115 -5.69 -0.22 -7.72
CA PHE A 115 -7.12 -0.07 -7.44
C PHE A 115 -7.93 -1.34 -7.76
N PRO A 116 -7.79 -1.98 -8.92
CA PRO A 116 -8.45 -3.25 -9.17
C PRO A 116 -8.01 -4.37 -8.22
N LEU A 117 -6.75 -4.39 -7.79
CA LEU A 117 -6.26 -5.36 -6.83
C LEU A 117 -6.97 -5.22 -5.48
N TRP A 118 -7.12 -3.99 -4.99
CA TRP A 118 -7.83 -3.70 -3.74
C TRP A 118 -9.31 -4.07 -3.82
N GLU A 119 -9.97 -3.73 -4.93
CA GLU A 119 -11.36 -4.08 -5.14
C GLU A 119 -11.58 -5.59 -5.20
N ASN A 120 -10.72 -6.30 -5.92
CA ASN A 120 -10.79 -7.75 -5.98
C ASN A 120 -10.58 -8.39 -4.60
N PHE A 121 -9.62 -7.89 -3.84
CA PHE A 121 -9.37 -8.35 -2.49
C PHE A 121 -10.58 -8.14 -1.58
N ALA A 122 -11.22 -6.96 -1.63
CA ALA A 122 -12.43 -6.67 -0.88
C ALA A 122 -13.58 -7.61 -1.25
N LYS A 123 -13.76 -7.90 -2.54
CA LYS A 123 -14.79 -8.84 -3.01
C LYS A 123 -14.54 -10.26 -2.52
N VAL A 124 -13.31 -10.74 -2.64
CA VAL A 124 -12.93 -12.10 -2.18
C VAL A 124 -13.08 -12.23 -0.67
N ALA A 125 -12.69 -11.20 0.08
CA ALA A 125 -12.84 -11.16 1.53
C ALA A 125 -14.28 -10.89 1.99
N ASN A 126 -15.19 -10.56 1.08
CA ASN A 126 -16.58 -10.16 1.37
C ASN A 126 -16.65 -8.96 2.33
N VAL A 127 -15.85 -7.94 2.05
CA VAL A 127 -15.74 -6.72 2.86
C VAL A 127 -16.31 -5.55 2.07
N PRO A 128 -17.26 -4.76 2.66
CA PRO A 128 -18.02 -3.79 1.88
C PRO A 128 -17.33 -2.45 1.65
N ILE A 129 -16.23 -2.15 2.34
CA ILE A 129 -15.61 -0.82 2.34
C ILE A 129 -14.12 -0.94 2.12
N ILE A 130 -13.55 -0.03 1.32
CA ILE A 130 -12.10 0.16 1.18
C ILE A 130 -11.75 1.54 1.73
N CYS A 131 -10.82 1.58 2.68
CA CYS A 131 -10.27 2.80 3.24
C CYS A 131 -8.82 2.95 2.80
N SER A 132 -8.53 4.03 2.09
CA SER A 132 -7.17 4.35 1.64
C SER A 132 -6.77 5.71 2.19
N THR A 133 -5.54 5.80 2.68
CA THR A 133 -5.01 7.01 3.31
C THR A 133 -3.65 7.36 2.75
N THR A 134 -3.24 8.61 2.92
CA THR A 134 -1.89 9.05 2.60
C THR A 134 -1.38 10.00 3.67
N MET A 135 -0.11 9.87 4.01
CA MET A 135 0.60 10.76 4.94
C MET A 135 1.53 11.75 4.23
N ARG A 136 1.57 11.70 2.90
CA ARG A 136 2.43 12.59 2.11
C ARG A 136 1.92 14.03 2.17
N LYS A 137 2.84 14.99 2.26
CA LYS A 137 2.51 16.41 2.16
C LYS A 137 1.95 16.77 0.79
N ASP A 138 2.54 16.23 -0.28
CA ASP A 138 2.06 16.35 -1.65
C ASP A 138 1.15 15.16 -2.00
N GLN A 139 -0.13 15.30 -1.71
CA GLN A 139 -1.12 14.23 -1.84
C GLN A 139 -2.17 14.46 -2.92
N ASN A 140 -2.20 15.65 -3.54
CA ASN A 140 -3.28 16.03 -4.46
C ASN A 140 -3.43 15.06 -5.65
N GLY A 141 -2.33 14.68 -6.27
CA GLY A 141 -2.36 13.73 -7.39
C GLY A 141 -2.89 12.37 -7.00
N PHE A 142 -2.45 11.87 -5.86
CA PHE A 142 -2.88 10.59 -5.30
C PHE A 142 -4.38 10.60 -4.97
N LEU A 143 -4.86 11.66 -4.34
CA LEU A 143 -6.29 11.81 -4.00
C LEU A 143 -7.17 11.95 -5.24
N LYS A 144 -6.71 12.64 -6.28
CA LYS A 144 -7.42 12.71 -7.57
C LYS A 144 -7.58 11.35 -8.23
N LEU A 145 -6.57 10.48 -8.14
CA LEU A 145 -6.68 9.11 -8.62
C LEU A 145 -7.76 8.33 -7.86
N HIS A 146 -7.86 8.53 -6.55
CA HIS A 146 -8.92 7.93 -5.73
C HIS A 146 -10.31 8.40 -6.19
N GLU A 147 -10.50 9.69 -6.36
CA GLU A 147 -11.78 10.25 -6.82
C GLU A 147 -12.19 9.68 -8.18
N ARG A 148 -11.25 9.55 -9.11
CA ARG A 148 -11.49 8.94 -10.44
C ARG A 148 -11.88 7.47 -10.35
N ASN A 149 -11.49 6.78 -9.29
CA ASN A 149 -11.85 5.39 -9.03
C ASN A 149 -13.07 5.25 -8.11
N GLY A 150 -13.83 6.32 -7.91
CA GLY A 150 -15.10 6.29 -7.18
C GLY A 150 -14.96 6.44 -5.67
N TYR A 151 -13.81 6.83 -5.16
CA TYR A 151 -13.61 7.06 -3.73
C TYR A 151 -14.14 8.43 -3.34
N ASP A 152 -14.76 8.48 -2.17
CA ASP A 152 -15.19 9.72 -1.53
C ASP A 152 -14.07 10.17 -0.58
N VAL A 153 -13.37 11.24 -0.92
CA VAL A 153 -12.24 11.73 -0.14
C VAL A 153 -12.74 12.53 1.05
N ARG A 154 -12.49 12.02 2.26
CA ARG A 154 -12.93 12.64 3.52
C ARG A 154 -11.84 12.60 4.57
N GLY A 155 -11.86 13.59 5.44
CA GLY A 155 -11.02 13.64 6.62
C GLY A 155 -9.58 14.03 6.36
N SER A 156 -8.88 14.23 7.45
CA SER A 156 -7.46 14.55 7.48
C SER A 156 -6.85 13.99 8.75
N TYR A 157 -5.56 13.66 8.69
CA TYR A 157 -4.79 13.24 9.85
C TYR A 157 -3.97 14.41 10.38
N ALA A 158 -3.95 14.56 11.69
CA ALA A 158 -3.10 15.51 12.38
C ALA A 158 -2.22 14.77 13.37
N TYR A 159 -0.92 15.01 13.33
CA TYR A 159 0.06 14.35 14.18
C TYR A 159 0.82 15.37 15.01
N LYS A 160 1.03 15.06 16.28
CA LYS A 160 1.85 15.85 17.18
C LYS A 160 2.80 14.93 17.94
N LYS A 161 4.07 15.20 17.85
CA LYS A 161 5.07 14.55 18.72
C LYS A 161 4.92 15.09 20.13
N ILE A 162 4.85 14.17 21.09
CA ILE A 162 4.82 14.56 22.49
C ILE A 162 6.25 14.58 22.99
N SER A 163 6.68 15.72 23.48
CA SER A 163 7.99 15.87 24.11
C SER A 163 8.02 15.13 25.45
N ALA A 164 9.09 14.39 25.67
CA ALA A 164 9.32 13.75 26.95
C ALA A 164 9.67 14.78 28.03
#